data_459356a0a2735928a79aa8457673369e
#
_entry.id   459356a0a2735928a79aa8457673369e
#
_cell.length_a   1.000
_cell.length_b   1.000
_cell.length_c   1.000
_cell.angle_alpha   90.00
_cell.angle_beta   90.00
_cell.angle_gamma   90.00
#
_symmetry.space_group_name_H-M   'P 1'
#
loop_
_entity.id
_entity.type
_entity.pdbx_description
1 polymer ?
#
loop_
_entity_poly.entity_id
_entity_poly.type
_entity_poly.pdbx_seq_one_letter_code
_entity_poly.pdbx_strand_id
1 'polypeptide(L)'
;MDYFPLFVDLKGRPVLVVGAGHVALRKIRLLLRCGAVVRIAAGRLHPKVAALHGAGRVEWAAHSFSPELLDTAFLAVAATDDSDLNERVFQAAQSRRLLVNTVDDPARCNFIFPSIIDRNPIQIAISSGGKAPGLE
;
A
#
# COMPACT_ATOMS: atom_id res chain seq x y z
N MET A 1 3.19 10.29 21.96
CA MET A 1 3.55 9.96 20.56
C MET A 1 2.57 8.93 20.04
N ASP A 2 1.83 9.28 19.00
CA ASP A 2 0.77 8.39 18.49
C ASP A 2 1.30 7.30 17.56
N TYR A 3 2.43 7.56 16.89
CA TYR A 3 3.05 6.63 15.95
C TYR A 3 4.54 6.50 16.23
N PHE A 4 5.05 5.28 16.08
CA PHE A 4 6.48 5.04 16.13
C PHE A 4 7.07 5.15 14.73
N PRO A 5 7.98 6.09 14.46
CA PRO A 5 8.58 6.23 13.13
C PRO A 5 9.55 5.07 12.86
N LEU A 6 9.45 4.51 11.65
CA LEU A 6 10.20 3.31 11.25
C LEU A 6 10.56 3.42 9.78
N PHE A 7 11.81 3.08 9.44
CA PHE A 7 12.24 2.93 8.06
C PHE A 7 12.30 1.45 7.72
N VAL A 8 11.53 1.04 6.70
CA VAL A 8 11.35 -0.36 6.34
C VAL A 8 12.08 -0.65 5.04
N ASP A 9 12.85 -1.72 5.01
CA ASP A 9 13.46 -2.21 3.78
C ASP A 9 12.45 -3.07 3.03
N LEU A 10 11.95 -2.55 1.91
CA LEU A 10 10.97 -3.22 1.07
C LEU A 10 11.58 -3.89 -0.17
N LYS A 11 12.90 -3.81 -0.36
CA LYS A 11 13.52 -4.35 -1.57
C LYS A 11 13.26 -5.84 -1.72
N GLY A 12 12.64 -6.21 -2.85
CA GLY A 12 12.33 -7.60 -3.15
C GLY A 12 11.21 -8.21 -2.31
N ARG A 13 10.53 -7.42 -1.48
CA ARG A 13 9.47 -7.95 -0.63
C ARG A 13 8.11 -7.80 -1.28
N PRO A 14 7.24 -8.84 -1.20
CA PRO A 14 5.93 -8.78 -1.81
C PRO A 14 4.98 -7.89 -1.01
N VAL A 15 4.34 -6.97 -1.71
CA VAL A 15 3.31 -6.09 -1.15
C VAL A 15 2.02 -6.31 -1.93
N LEU A 16 0.95 -6.64 -1.23
CA LEU A 16 -0.36 -6.79 -1.86
C LEU A 16 -1.08 -5.44 -1.85
N VAL A 17 -1.50 -4.98 -3.02
CA VAL A 17 -2.35 -3.81 -3.18
C VAL A 17 -3.72 -4.29 -3.66
N VAL A 18 -4.75 -4.05 -2.87
CA VAL A 18 -6.13 -4.36 -3.24
C VAL A 18 -6.75 -3.09 -3.78
N GLY A 19 -7.06 -3.11 -5.07
CA GLY A 19 -7.48 -1.93 -5.82
C GLY A 19 -6.45 -1.55 -6.87
N ALA A 20 -6.91 -0.90 -7.93
CA ALA A 20 -6.03 -0.51 -9.04
C ALA A 20 -6.54 0.76 -9.73
N GLY A 21 -7.21 1.63 -9.00
CA GLY A 21 -7.68 2.93 -9.47
C GLY A 21 -6.63 4.01 -9.26
N HIS A 22 -7.09 5.26 -9.34
CA HIS A 22 -6.21 6.43 -9.23
C HIS A 22 -5.48 6.50 -7.89
N VAL A 23 -6.18 6.20 -6.79
CA VAL A 23 -5.57 6.26 -5.45
C VAL A 23 -4.55 5.14 -5.28
N ALA A 24 -4.88 3.93 -5.72
CA ALA A 24 -3.96 2.80 -5.69
C ALA A 24 -2.69 3.08 -6.50
N LEU A 25 -2.83 3.74 -7.65
CA LEU A 25 -1.69 4.08 -8.50
C LEU A 25 -0.61 4.87 -7.76
N ARG A 26 -1.00 5.83 -6.94
CA ARG A 26 -0.03 6.63 -6.17
C ARG A 26 0.77 5.77 -5.21
N LYS A 27 0.10 4.86 -4.52
CA LYS A 27 0.77 3.93 -3.58
C LYS A 27 1.65 2.93 -4.32
N ILE A 28 1.16 2.41 -5.44
CA ILE A 28 1.91 1.47 -6.28
C ILE A 28 3.23 2.12 -6.73
N ARG A 29 3.19 3.36 -7.22
CA ARG A 29 4.40 4.06 -7.67
C ARG A 29 5.40 4.24 -6.55
N LEU A 30 4.94 4.62 -5.36
CA LEU A 30 5.81 4.78 -4.21
C LEU A 30 6.46 3.45 -3.80
N LEU A 31 5.67 2.37 -3.76
CA LEU A 31 6.17 1.05 -3.41
C LEU A 31 7.20 0.56 -4.42
N LEU A 32 6.98 0.79 -5.72
CA LEU A 32 7.95 0.44 -6.76
C LEU A 32 9.27 1.22 -6.60
N ARG A 33 9.20 2.49 -6.19
CA ARG A 33 10.42 3.27 -5.92
C ARG A 33 11.22 2.69 -4.76
N CYS A 34 10.55 2.00 -3.84
CA CYS A 34 11.21 1.33 -2.72
C CYS A 34 11.71 -0.08 -3.07
N GLY A 35 11.53 -0.51 -4.30
CA GLY A 35 11.98 -1.83 -4.75
C GLY A 35 11.07 -2.98 -4.34
N ALA A 36 9.85 -2.70 -3.87
CA ALA A 36 8.89 -3.73 -3.52
C ALA A 36 8.42 -4.51 -4.76
N VAL A 37 8.07 -5.77 -4.55
CA VAL A 37 7.38 -6.59 -5.55
C VAL A 37 5.88 -6.37 -5.37
N VAL A 38 5.29 -5.54 -6.24
CA VAL A 38 3.88 -5.16 -6.12
C VAL A 38 3.00 -6.19 -6.80
N ARG A 39 2.07 -6.75 -6.03
CA ARG A 39 1.05 -7.68 -6.51
C ARG A 39 -0.31 -7.02 -6.33
N ILE A 40 -1.17 -7.12 -7.33
CA ILE A 40 -2.45 -6.41 -7.38
C ILE A 40 -3.60 -7.39 -7.40
N ALA A 41 -4.61 -7.13 -6.56
CA ALA A 41 -5.91 -7.78 -6.61
C ALA A 41 -6.95 -6.73 -6.99
N ALA A 42 -7.50 -6.82 -8.19
CA ALA A 42 -8.49 -5.86 -8.70
C ALA A 42 -9.22 -6.45 -9.90
N GLY A 43 -10.48 -6.04 -10.07
CA GLY A 43 -11.29 -6.49 -11.20
C GLY A 43 -10.87 -5.86 -12.52
N ARG A 44 -10.36 -4.63 -12.47
CA ARG A 44 -9.77 -3.97 -13.64
C ARG A 44 -8.71 -2.96 -13.19
N LEU A 45 -7.88 -2.57 -14.14
CA LEU A 45 -6.74 -1.69 -13.87
C LEU A 45 -6.99 -0.32 -14.50
N HIS A 46 -6.69 0.73 -13.75
CA HIS A 46 -6.52 2.06 -14.31
C HIS A 46 -5.52 1.99 -15.47
N PRO A 47 -5.69 2.77 -16.56
CA PRO A 47 -4.80 2.68 -17.72
C PRO A 47 -3.31 2.77 -17.38
N LYS A 48 -2.93 3.60 -16.40
CA LYS A 48 -1.53 3.73 -16.00
C LYS A 48 -1.05 2.53 -15.19
N VAL A 49 -1.93 1.87 -14.45
CA VAL A 49 -1.60 0.61 -13.76
C VAL A 49 -1.47 -0.52 -14.79
N ALA A 50 -2.37 -0.54 -15.78
CA ALA A 50 -2.30 -1.49 -16.88
C ALA A 50 -0.98 -1.35 -17.65
N ALA A 51 -0.50 -0.13 -17.85
CA ALA A 51 0.79 0.12 -18.50
C ALA A 51 1.96 -0.45 -17.67
N LEU A 52 1.92 -0.29 -16.35
CA LEU A 52 2.91 -0.88 -15.45
C LEU A 52 2.88 -2.42 -15.53
N HIS A 53 1.70 -2.98 -15.57
CA HIS A 53 1.53 -4.42 -15.71
C HIS A 53 2.08 -4.91 -17.05
N GLY A 54 1.74 -4.24 -18.15
CA GLY A 54 2.25 -4.58 -19.48
C GLY A 54 3.77 -4.47 -19.58
N ALA A 55 4.39 -3.59 -18.80
CA ALA A 55 5.84 -3.44 -18.74
C ALA A 55 6.52 -4.42 -17.77
N GLY A 56 5.76 -5.32 -17.14
CA GLY A 56 6.30 -6.28 -16.18
C GLY A 56 6.68 -5.66 -14.83
N ARG A 57 6.21 -4.43 -14.52
CA ARG A 57 6.57 -3.72 -13.30
C ARG A 57 5.74 -4.14 -12.10
N VAL A 58 4.53 -4.64 -12.33
CA VAL A 58 3.63 -5.16 -11.29
C VAL A 58 3.05 -6.48 -11.73
N GLU A 59 2.62 -7.30 -10.78
CA GLU A 59 1.92 -8.56 -11.03
C GLU A 59 0.42 -8.37 -10.79
N TRP A 60 -0.41 -8.72 -11.78
CA TRP A 60 -1.86 -8.78 -11.58
C TRP A 60 -2.19 -10.15 -11.02
N ALA A 61 -2.18 -10.28 -9.69
CA ALA A 61 -2.23 -11.55 -9.00
C ALA A 61 -3.61 -12.18 -9.00
N ALA A 62 -4.68 -11.37 -8.98
CA ALA A 62 -6.05 -11.87 -8.91
C ALA A 62 -7.04 -10.79 -9.36
N HIS A 63 -8.21 -11.24 -9.84
CA HIS A 63 -9.29 -10.33 -10.23
C HIS A 63 -10.16 -9.90 -9.04
N SER A 64 -10.06 -10.59 -7.92
CA SER A 64 -10.75 -10.22 -6.68
C SER A 64 -9.88 -10.59 -5.49
N PHE A 65 -10.17 -9.94 -4.35
CA PHE A 65 -9.45 -10.22 -3.12
C PHE A 65 -9.92 -11.54 -2.51
N SER A 66 -8.96 -12.33 -2.05
CA SER A 66 -9.21 -13.43 -1.11
C SER A 66 -8.14 -13.37 -0.01
N PRO A 67 -8.46 -13.76 1.23
CA PRO A 67 -7.52 -13.67 2.35
C PRO A 67 -6.20 -14.41 2.11
N GLU A 68 -6.20 -15.48 1.35
CA GLU A 68 -5.03 -16.29 1.05
C GLU A 68 -3.95 -15.50 0.29
N LEU A 69 -4.34 -14.45 -0.43
CA LEU A 69 -3.38 -13.57 -1.11
C LEU A 69 -2.44 -12.88 -0.14
N LEU A 70 -2.82 -12.79 1.13
CA LEU A 70 -1.99 -12.19 2.17
C LEU A 70 -0.95 -13.15 2.73
N ASP A 71 -1.06 -14.44 2.47
CA ASP A 71 -0.18 -15.44 3.09
C ASP A 71 1.28 -15.26 2.70
N THR A 72 1.56 -14.69 1.53
CA THR A 72 2.91 -14.40 1.05
C THR A 72 3.27 -12.92 1.11
N ALA A 73 2.37 -12.07 1.61
CA ALA A 73 2.60 -10.63 1.63
C ALA A 73 3.43 -10.21 2.83
N PHE A 74 4.31 -9.24 2.62
CA PHE A 74 5.06 -8.59 3.70
C PHE A 74 4.22 -7.50 4.35
N LEU A 75 3.50 -6.73 3.53
CA LEU A 75 2.50 -5.78 3.99
C LEU A 75 1.41 -5.63 2.93
N ALA A 76 0.31 -4.96 3.29
CA ALA A 76 -0.84 -4.80 2.44
C ALA A 76 -1.35 -3.37 2.41
N VAL A 77 -1.94 -3.00 1.27
CA VAL A 77 -2.60 -1.70 1.07
C VAL A 77 -4.00 -1.96 0.55
N ALA A 78 -5.02 -1.48 1.27
CA ALA A 78 -6.40 -1.51 0.83
C ALA A 78 -6.73 -0.14 0.22
N ALA A 79 -6.89 -0.09 -1.09
CA ALA A 79 -7.02 1.15 -1.84
C ALA A 79 -8.19 1.08 -2.84
N THR A 80 -9.34 0.63 -2.36
CA THR A 80 -10.57 0.59 -3.17
C THR A 80 -11.55 1.65 -2.69
N ASP A 81 -12.59 1.89 -3.49
CA ASP A 81 -13.72 2.72 -3.11
C ASP A 81 -14.83 1.92 -2.42
N ASP A 82 -14.65 0.61 -2.25
CA ASP A 82 -15.56 -0.28 -1.55
C ASP A 82 -15.13 -0.41 -0.08
N SER A 83 -15.85 0.28 0.80
CA SER A 83 -15.54 0.31 2.23
C SER A 83 -15.61 -1.08 2.87
N ASP A 84 -16.57 -1.91 2.45
CA ASP A 84 -16.71 -3.27 3.00
C ASP A 84 -15.54 -4.16 2.58
N LEU A 85 -15.09 -4.02 1.35
CA LEU A 85 -13.91 -4.74 0.86
C LEU A 85 -12.65 -4.29 1.63
N ASN A 86 -12.47 -3.00 1.81
CA ASN A 86 -11.33 -2.47 2.58
C ASN A 86 -11.35 -3.01 4.02
N GLU A 87 -12.53 -3.10 4.64
CA GLU A 87 -12.65 -3.68 5.98
C GLU A 87 -12.23 -5.15 6.00
N ARG A 88 -12.65 -5.93 5.00
CA ARG A 88 -12.25 -7.34 4.91
C ARG A 88 -10.74 -7.51 4.75
N VAL A 89 -10.12 -6.64 3.94
CA VAL A 89 -8.67 -6.66 3.78
C VAL A 89 -7.98 -6.33 5.10
N PHE A 90 -8.45 -5.30 5.79
CA PHE A 90 -7.91 -4.90 7.08
C PHE A 90 -7.99 -6.03 8.10
N GLN A 91 -9.16 -6.65 8.25
CA GLN A 91 -9.35 -7.74 9.22
C GLN A 91 -8.48 -8.95 8.88
N ALA A 92 -8.39 -9.31 7.61
CA ALA A 92 -7.57 -10.44 7.18
C ALA A 92 -6.07 -10.17 7.41
N ALA A 93 -5.62 -8.95 7.19
CA ALA A 93 -4.24 -8.55 7.45
C ALA A 93 -3.95 -8.50 8.95
N GLN A 94 -4.85 -7.95 9.75
CA GLN A 94 -4.70 -7.90 11.21
C GLN A 94 -4.58 -9.31 11.79
N SER A 95 -5.41 -10.24 11.37
CA SER A 95 -5.37 -11.62 11.87
C SER A 95 -4.06 -12.32 11.52
N ARG A 96 -3.37 -11.87 10.50
CA ARG A 96 -2.06 -12.38 10.07
C ARG A 96 -0.90 -11.56 10.63
N ARG A 97 -1.18 -10.55 11.44
CA ARG A 97 -0.18 -9.63 12.03
C ARG A 97 0.65 -8.91 10.97
N LEU A 98 0.02 -8.59 9.84
CA LEU A 98 0.65 -7.83 8.78
C LEU A 98 0.45 -6.34 9.00
N LEU A 99 1.41 -5.54 8.54
CA LEU A 99 1.19 -4.12 8.39
C LEU A 99 0.19 -3.89 7.27
N VAL A 100 -0.83 -3.06 7.54
CA VAL A 100 -1.87 -2.73 6.58
C VAL A 100 -2.20 -1.25 6.63
N ASN A 101 -2.32 -0.66 5.46
CA ASN A 101 -2.79 0.71 5.29
C ASN A 101 -4.07 0.69 4.47
N THR A 102 -5.14 1.25 5.03
CA THR A 102 -6.38 1.48 4.31
C THR A 102 -6.43 2.96 3.95
N VAL A 103 -6.48 3.25 2.67
CA VAL A 103 -6.38 4.62 2.16
C VAL A 103 -7.56 5.46 2.67
N ASP A 104 -7.24 6.65 3.20
CA ASP A 104 -8.19 7.63 3.75
C ASP A 104 -9.03 7.11 4.92
N ASP A 105 -8.55 6.08 5.61
CA ASP A 105 -9.26 5.49 6.74
C ASP A 105 -8.28 5.14 7.87
N PRO A 106 -7.90 6.12 8.71
CA PRO A 106 -6.93 5.88 9.78
C PRO A 106 -7.33 4.79 10.78
N ALA A 107 -8.62 4.59 11.00
CA ALA A 107 -9.10 3.56 11.92
C ALA A 107 -8.81 2.14 11.40
N ARG A 108 -8.58 1.99 10.10
CA ARG A 108 -8.22 0.73 9.45
C ARG A 108 -6.79 0.75 8.92
N CYS A 109 -5.89 1.35 9.70
CA CYS A 109 -4.47 1.38 9.43
C CYS A 109 -3.70 1.00 10.68
N ASN A 110 -2.67 0.17 10.55
CA ASN A 110 -1.68 -0.01 11.60
C ASN A 110 -0.32 0.56 11.21
N PHE A 111 -0.21 1.14 10.03
CA PHE A 111 0.89 2.03 9.65
C PHE A 111 0.35 3.09 8.70
N ILE A 112 1.05 4.20 8.57
CA ILE A 112 0.68 5.31 7.69
C ILE A 112 1.81 5.63 6.73
N PHE A 113 1.45 6.20 5.57
CA PHE A 113 2.43 6.71 4.62
C PHE A 113 2.78 8.14 4.98
N PRO A 114 4.04 8.43 5.30
CA PRO A 114 4.46 9.81 5.58
C PRO A 114 4.74 10.58 4.29
N SER A 115 4.92 11.88 4.42
CA SER A 115 5.58 12.66 3.37
C SER A 115 7.06 12.34 3.37
N ILE A 116 7.64 12.15 2.19
CA ILE A 116 9.02 11.67 2.07
C ILE A 116 9.84 12.65 1.26
N ILE A 117 11.00 13.01 1.79
CA ILE A 117 12.05 13.72 1.07
C ILE A 117 13.19 12.75 0.87
N ASP A 118 13.49 12.44 -0.37
CA ASP A 118 14.53 11.49 -0.73
C ASP A 118 15.69 12.22 -1.39
N ARG A 119 16.80 12.32 -0.66
CA ARG A 119 18.06 12.93 -1.13
C ARG A 119 19.18 11.97 -0.79
N ASN A 120 19.40 11.00 -1.66
CA ASN A 120 20.39 9.94 -1.45
C ASN A 120 21.72 10.51 -0.95
N PRO A 121 22.31 10.01 0.16
CA PRO A 121 21.85 8.83 0.92
C PRO A 121 20.85 9.15 2.04
N ILE A 122 20.37 10.38 2.15
CA ILE A 122 19.50 10.83 3.24
C ILE A 122 18.03 10.75 2.84
N GLN A 123 17.21 10.16 3.71
CA GLN A 123 15.76 10.18 3.60
C GLN A 123 15.15 10.83 4.83
N ILE A 124 14.16 11.67 4.61
CA ILE A 124 13.41 12.35 5.68
C ILE A 124 11.94 11.98 5.51
N ALA A 125 11.33 11.51 6.59
CA ALA A 125 9.91 11.20 6.63
C ALA A 125 9.24 12.10 7.66
N ILE A 126 8.12 12.73 7.26
CA ILE A 126 7.39 13.66 8.09
C ILE A 126 5.93 13.25 8.10
N SER A 127 5.34 13.21 9.31
CA SER A 127 3.93 12.94 9.46
C SER A 127 3.36 13.63 10.68
N SER A 128 2.14 14.15 10.55
CA SER A 128 1.33 14.63 11.67
C SER A 128 0.30 13.61 12.11
N GLY A 129 0.30 12.41 11.52
CA GLY A 129 -0.75 11.42 11.70
C GLY A 129 -2.08 11.88 11.08
N GLY A 130 -2.03 12.74 10.05
CA GLY A 130 -3.20 13.31 9.41
C GLY A 130 -3.78 14.55 10.09
N LYS A 131 -3.19 14.98 11.21
CA LYS A 131 -3.73 16.10 12.00
C LYS A 131 -3.37 17.46 11.43
N ALA A 132 -2.26 17.54 10.69
CA ALA A 132 -1.80 18.80 10.08
C ALA A 132 -1.17 18.50 8.71
N PRO A 133 -1.96 18.05 7.73
CA PRO A 133 -1.41 17.59 6.45
C PRO A 133 -0.69 18.70 5.67
N GLY A 134 -1.06 19.95 5.89
CA GLY A 134 -0.38 21.08 5.25
C GLY A 134 1.03 21.34 5.74
N LEU A 135 1.42 20.72 6.84
CA LEU A 135 2.78 20.86 7.42
C LEU A 135 3.70 19.68 7.07
N GLU A 136 3.17 18.69 6.42
CA GLU A 136 3.91 17.48 6.04
C GLU A 136 4.71 17.60 4.74
#